data_328a5c6e2b83336118b3396afcfafd1a
#
_entry.id   328a5c6e2b83336118b3396afcfafd1a
#
_cell.length_a   1.000
_cell.length_b   1.000
_cell.length_c   1.000
_cell.angle_alpha   90.00
_cell.angle_beta   90.00
_cell.angle_gamma   90.00
#
_symmetry.space_group_name_H-M   'P 1'
#
loop_
_entity.id
_entity.type
_entity.pdbx_description
1 polymer ?
#
loop_
_entity_poly.entity_id
_entity_poly.type
_entity_poly.pdbx_seq_one_letter_code
_entity_poly.pdbx_strand_id
1 'polypeptide(L)'
;MASSSDTANAVRGFVPPQNDDERRLMRRVEELCRVAVSRGIPRYTGFLSDREQSLAQAACNKAGCSCIRFWGGFDAAERRVLCIEPPDAWQEEPLAYLQCTAYGDKLPTHRDYLGAILGLGLERSCVGDLLADPEHEDTFYAVILANKQEFINAELTGAGHCTVHTACIDALPARLAESRERTLQEATVPSLRADAVLAAMLHTSRTRAAEYIAAGRVEINHLPLKAAHETAYAADIFTVRGVGRFKLAAIGGKSRKDRLFISFYQY
;
A
#
# COMPACT_ATOMS: atom_id res chain seq x y z
N MET A 1 -34.34 14.77 8.57
CA MET A 1 -34.20 13.33 8.28
C MET A 1 -33.25 13.21 7.10
N ALA A 2 -31.97 12.97 7.36
CA ALA A 2 -30.97 12.78 6.32
C ALA A 2 -31.21 11.41 5.65
N SER A 3 -31.27 11.43 4.34
CA SER A 3 -31.60 10.29 3.48
C SER A 3 -30.59 9.16 3.67
N SER A 4 -31.06 7.92 3.79
CA SER A 4 -30.25 6.69 3.98
C SER A 4 -29.41 6.30 2.75
N SER A 5 -29.36 7.12 1.70
CA SER A 5 -28.53 6.94 0.50
C SER A 5 -27.13 7.58 0.64
N ASP A 6 -26.91 8.51 1.56
CA ASP A 6 -25.63 9.19 1.71
C ASP A 6 -24.55 8.39 2.46
N THR A 7 -24.97 7.37 3.24
CA THR A 7 -24.01 6.56 4.02
C THR A 7 -23.31 5.48 3.20
N ALA A 8 -23.86 5.08 2.07
CA ALA A 8 -23.32 3.98 1.25
C ALA A 8 -22.01 4.34 0.52
N ASN A 9 -21.77 5.62 0.26
CA ASN A 9 -20.55 6.13 -0.42
C ASN A 9 -19.65 6.99 0.49
N ALA A 10 -19.89 7.01 1.79
CA ALA A 10 -19.03 7.75 2.71
C ALA A 10 -17.64 7.12 2.72
N VAL A 11 -16.63 7.93 2.40
CA VAL A 11 -15.21 7.58 2.54
C VAL A 11 -14.75 8.07 3.90
N ARG A 12 -13.86 7.32 4.56
CA ARG A 12 -13.26 7.75 5.82
C ARG A 12 -12.60 9.10 5.65
N GLY A 13 -12.94 10.07 6.49
CA GLY A 13 -12.31 11.39 6.50
C GLY A 13 -10.82 11.30 6.79
N PHE A 14 -10.09 12.38 6.46
CA PHE A 14 -8.67 12.47 6.77
C PHE A 14 -8.39 12.26 8.25
N VAL A 15 -7.51 11.31 8.57
CA VAL A 15 -7.04 11.07 9.92
C VAL A 15 -5.72 11.81 10.12
N PRO A 16 -5.64 12.77 11.06
CA PRO A 16 -4.40 13.53 11.32
C PRO A 16 -3.22 12.65 11.72
N PRO A 17 -1.98 13.16 11.61
CA PRO A 17 -0.77 12.42 12.00
C PRO A 17 -0.83 12.04 13.48
N GLN A 18 -0.53 10.77 13.78
CA GLN A 18 -0.65 10.17 15.10
C GLN A 18 0.68 10.12 15.88
N ASN A 19 1.79 10.27 15.19
CA ASN A 19 3.14 10.20 15.76
C ASN A 19 4.08 11.24 15.15
N ASP A 20 5.31 11.32 15.66
CA ASP A 20 6.30 12.30 15.21
C ASP A 20 6.82 12.00 13.80
N ASP A 21 6.91 10.73 13.42
CA ASP A 21 7.39 10.35 12.08
C ASP A 21 6.39 10.77 11.01
N GLU A 22 5.09 10.58 11.25
CA GLU A 22 4.04 11.07 10.36
C GLU A 22 4.05 12.61 10.28
N ARG A 23 4.29 13.31 11.40
CA ARG A 23 4.43 14.78 11.41
C ARG A 23 5.66 15.24 10.63
N ARG A 24 6.79 14.51 10.73
CA ARG A 24 8.01 14.78 9.95
C ARG A 24 7.79 14.57 8.47
N LEU A 25 7.12 13.48 8.09
CA LEU A 25 6.76 13.21 6.70
C LEU A 25 5.96 14.37 6.11
N MET A 26 4.89 14.81 6.76
CA MET A 26 4.06 15.93 6.28
C MET A 26 4.87 17.20 6.09
N ARG A 27 5.70 17.58 7.07
CA ARG A 27 6.59 18.75 6.95
C ARG A 27 7.57 18.62 5.79
N ARG A 28 8.14 17.43 5.61
CA ARG A 28 9.07 17.16 4.50
C ARG A 28 8.37 17.30 3.15
N VAL A 29 7.15 16.80 3.01
CA VAL A 29 6.35 16.96 1.78
C VAL A 29 6.02 18.43 1.52
N GLU A 30 5.57 19.20 2.53
CA GLU A 30 5.32 20.64 2.39
C GLU A 30 6.58 21.39 1.91
N GLU A 31 7.76 21.02 2.42
CA GLU A 31 9.04 21.59 1.98
C GLU A 31 9.36 21.22 0.53
N LEU A 32 9.20 19.93 0.15
CA LEU A 32 9.43 19.47 -1.21
C LEU A 32 8.52 20.21 -2.21
N CYS A 33 7.24 20.39 -1.89
CA CYS A 33 6.30 21.14 -2.71
C CYS A 33 6.79 22.57 -2.92
N ARG A 34 7.17 23.27 -1.84
CA ARG A 34 7.65 24.64 -1.92
C ARG A 34 8.91 24.74 -2.79
N VAL A 35 9.87 23.82 -2.59
CA VAL A 35 11.13 23.84 -3.36
C VAL A 35 10.88 23.51 -4.81
N ALA A 36 10.02 22.51 -5.12
CA ALA A 36 9.70 22.12 -6.48
C ALA A 36 9.07 23.28 -7.25
N VAL A 37 8.02 23.89 -6.69
CA VAL A 37 7.30 25.01 -7.34
C VAL A 37 8.18 26.24 -7.47
N SER A 38 8.95 26.61 -6.43
CA SER A 38 9.75 27.85 -6.48
C SER A 38 10.96 27.76 -7.41
N ARG A 39 11.49 26.55 -7.65
CA ARG A 39 12.67 26.34 -8.50
C ARG A 39 12.35 25.76 -9.87
N GLY A 40 11.11 25.32 -10.10
CA GLY A 40 10.73 24.63 -11.35
C GLY A 40 11.44 23.30 -11.54
N ILE A 41 11.84 22.61 -10.46
CA ILE A 41 12.62 21.36 -10.51
C ILE A 41 11.83 20.25 -9.84
N PRO A 42 11.67 19.08 -10.47
CA PRO A 42 10.96 17.94 -9.88
C PRO A 42 11.53 17.53 -8.54
N ARG A 43 10.68 17.05 -7.67
CA ARG A 43 11.06 16.46 -6.38
C ARG A 43 10.27 15.18 -6.15
N TYR A 44 10.95 14.22 -5.54
CA TYR A 44 10.41 12.90 -5.28
C TYR A 44 10.59 12.54 -3.80
N THR A 45 9.65 11.79 -3.25
CA THR A 45 9.83 11.14 -1.94
C THR A 45 10.48 9.77 -2.14
N GLY A 46 10.75 9.04 -1.07
CA GLY A 46 10.86 7.59 -1.12
C GLY A 46 9.48 6.93 -1.29
N PHE A 47 9.46 5.60 -1.34
CA PHE A 47 8.22 4.83 -1.38
C PHE A 47 7.41 5.00 -0.10
N LEU A 48 6.16 5.36 -0.26
CA LEU A 48 5.18 5.59 0.77
C LEU A 48 4.19 4.43 0.86
N SER A 49 3.81 4.03 2.05
CA SER A 49 2.68 3.15 2.31
C SER A 49 1.35 3.89 2.06
N ASP A 50 0.22 3.18 1.99
CA ASP A 50 -1.11 3.79 1.80
C ASP A 50 -1.40 4.91 2.81
N ARG A 51 -1.03 4.70 4.09
CA ARG A 51 -1.18 5.71 5.15
C ARG A 51 -0.32 6.94 4.88
N GLU A 52 0.94 6.73 4.52
CA GLU A 52 1.88 7.80 4.21
C GLU A 52 1.47 8.56 2.94
N GLN A 53 0.91 7.89 1.93
CA GLN A 53 0.35 8.53 0.74
C GLN A 53 -0.82 9.47 1.11
N SER A 54 -1.71 9.05 1.99
CA SER A 54 -2.82 9.88 2.47
C SER A 54 -2.34 11.14 3.22
N LEU A 55 -1.30 10.99 4.04
CA LEU A 55 -0.66 12.12 4.75
C LEU A 55 0.06 13.05 3.78
N ALA A 56 0.77 12.49 2.81
CA ALA A 56 1.47 13.25 1.78
C ALA A 56 0.50 14.05 0.91
N GLN A 57 -0.63 13.44 0.51
CA GLN A 57 -1.69 14.14 -0.22
C GLN A 57 -2.26 15.32 0.59
N ALA A 58 -2.52 15.11 1.88
CA ALA A 58 -3.00 16.18 2.75
C ALA A 58 -1.97 17.32 2.91
N ALA A 59 -0.68 16.98 2.98
CA ALA A 59 0.40 17.97 3.04
C ALA A 59 0.51 18.77 1.74
N CYS A 60 0.38 18.12 0.56
CA CYS A 60 0.32 18.79 -0.74
C CYS A 60 -0.86 19.74 -0.83
N ASN A 61 -2.07 19.30 -0.42
CA ASN A 61 -3.27 20.15 -0.40
C ASN A 61 -3.07 21.38 0.49
N LYS A 62 -2.48 21.20 1.68
CA LYS A 62 -2.17 22.32 2.59
C LYS A 62 -1.15 23.28 2.00
N ALA A 63 -0.17 22.79 1.24
CA ALA A 63 0.83 23.60 0.55
C ALA A 63 0.30 24.25 -0.74
N GLY A 64 -0.94 23.96 -1.17
CA GLY A 64 -1.50 24.43 -2.44
C GLY A 64 -0.80 23.84 -3.67
N CYS A 65 -0.15 22.69 -3.54
CA CYS A 65 0.60 22.04 -4.60
C CYS A 65 -0.30 21.04 -5.34
N SER A 66 -0.60 21.30 -6.61
CA SER A 66 -1.46 20.46 -7.46
C SER A 66 -0.70 19.66 -8.52
N CYS A 67 0.58 19.99 -8.79
CA CYS A 67 1.41 19.31 -9.77
C CYS A 67 2.03 18.02 -9.21
N ILE A 68 1.17 17.08 -8.78
CA ILE A 68 1.59 15.86 -8.12
C ILE A 68 0.98 14.61 -8.75
N ARG A 69 1.72 13.51 -8.69
CA ARG A 69 1.21 12.16 -8.93
C ARG A 69 1.85 11.16 -7.96
N PHE A 70 1.14 10.08 -7.67
CA PHE A 70 1.70 8.94 -6.96
C PHE A 70 2.00 7.83 -7.97
N TRP A 71 3.25 7.37 -7.97
CA TRP A 71 3.72 6.38 -8.92
C TRP A 71 4.50 5.27 -8.23
N GLY A 72 4.22 4.03 -8.56
CA GLY A 72 4.86 2.85 -7.98
C GLY A 72 5.43 1.87 -9.01
N GLY A 73 5.61 2.34 -10.28
CA GLY A 73 6.17 1.54 -11.35
C GLY A 73 5.13 0.77 -12.17
N PHE A 74 3.92 0.59 -11.66
CA PHE A 74 2.78 -0.03 -12.34
C PHE A 74 1.47 0.37 -11.66
N ASP A 75 0.34 0.21 -12.34
CA ASP A 75 -0.96 0.75 -11.89
C ASP A 75 -1.45 0.17 -10.56
N ALA A 76 -1.24 -1.13 -10.35
CA ALA A 76 -1.68 -1.83 -9.14
C ALA A 76 -0.71 -1.73 -7.96
N ALA A 77 0.35 -0.91 -8.07
CA ALA A 77 1.35 -0.76 -7.03
C ALA A 77 0.74 -0.27 -5.71
N GLU A 78 1.11 -0.92 -4.61
CA GLU A 78 0.69 -0.54 -3.27
C GLU A 78 1.58 0.55 -2.71
N ARG A 79 2.88 0.39 -2.83
CA ARG A 79 3.85 1.40 -2.42
C ARG A 79 4.15 2.33 -3.57
N ARG A 80 4.02 3.63 -3.32
CA ARG A 80 4.19 4.65 -4.35
C ARG A 80 5.08 5.78 -3.89
N VAL A 81 5.84 6.32 -4.80
CA VAL A 81 6.59 7.58 -4.63
C VAL A 81 5.63 8.74 -4.92
N LEU A 82 5.67 9.78 -4.12
CA LEU A 82 5.06 11.06 -4.48
C LEU A 82 6.01 11.78 -5.42
N CYS A 83 5.57 12.01 -6.65
CA CYS A 83 6.21 12.84 -7.66
C CYS A 83 5.59 14.23 -7.62
N ILE A 84 6.41 15.26 -7.42
CA ILE A 84 6.03 16.67 -7.49
C ILE A 84 6.72 17.24 -8.73
N GLU A 85 5.94 17.44 -9.79
CA GLU A 85 6.45 17.70 -11.14
C GLU A 85 5.86 19.03 -11.63
N PRO A 86 6.55 20.17 -11.40
CA PRO A 86 6.12 21.46 -11.90
C PRO A 86 5.93 21.44 -13.43
N PRO A 87 5.02 22.27 -13.98
CA PRO A 87 4.89 22.43 -15.42
C PRO A 87 6.22 22.78 -16.07
N ASP A 88 6.49 22.24 -17.25
CA ASP A 88 7.69 22.46 -18.06
C ASP A 88 9.00 21.97 -17.42
N ALA A 89 8.95 21.30 -16.28
CA ALA A 89 10.13 20.67 -15.67
C ALA A 89 10.54 19.42 -16.44
N TRP A 90 11.85 19.21 -16.57
CA TRP A 90 12.38 17.94 -17.08
C TRP A 90 12.01 16.81 -16.13
N GLN A 91 11.27 15.84 -16.64
CA GLN A 91 10.86 14.68 -15.85
C GLN A 91 11.94 13.60 -15.92
N GLU A 92 12.40 13.19 -14.74
CA GLU A 92 13.27 12.02 -14.59
C GLU A 92 12.41 10.86 -14.06
N GLU A 93 12.68 9.64 -14.51
CA GLU A 93 12.01 8.47 -13.94
C GLU A 93 12.63 8.17 -12.56
N PRO A 94 11.87 8.33 -11.46
CA PRO A 94 12.42 8.14 -10.12
C PRO A 94 12.60 6.67 -9.74
N LEU A 95 12.08 5.76 -10.55
CA LEU A 95 12.01 4.33 -10.28
C LEU A 95 12.87 3.54 -11.26
N ALA A 96 13.31 2.39 -10.79
CA ALA A 96 14.01 1.38 -11.59
C ALA A 96 13.52 -0.01 -11.22
N TYR A 97 13.85 -0.98 -12.07
CA TYR A 97 13.38 -2.35 -11.92
C TYR A 97 14.56 -3.31 -11.91
N LEU A 98 14.49 -4.29 -11.02
CA LEU A 98 15.44 -5.40 -10.98
C LEU A 98 14.69 -6.71 -11.12
N GLN A 99 15.21 -7.58 -11.97
CA GLN A 99 14.87 -9.00 -11.97
C GLN A 99 15.84 -9.72 -11.05
N CYS A 100 15.34 -10.55 -10.15
CA CYS A 100 16.11 -11.32 -9.19
C CYS A 100 15.82 -12.80 -9.40
N THR A 101 16.80 -13.58 -9.84
CA THR A 101 16.67 -15.03 -10.04
C THR A 101 17.43 -15.77 -8.96
N ALA A 102 16.76 -16.66 -8.25
CA ALA A 102 17.33 -17.42 -7.14
C ALA A 102 17.79 -18.81 -7.56
N TYR A 103 18.90 -19.26 -7.00
CA TYR A 103 19.48 -20.58 -7.20
C TYR A 103 19.68 -21.28 -5.86
N GLY A 104 19.01 -22.41 -5.66
CA GLY A 104 19.10 -23.21 -4.44
C GLY A 104 17.89 -24.15 -4.28
N ASP A 105 17.95 -25.01 -3.28
CA ASP A 105 16.94 -26.07 -3.07
C ASP A 105 15.62 -25.54 -2.49
N LYS A 106 15.67 -24.43 -1.72
CA LYS A 106 14.51 -23.81 -1.10
C LYS A 106 14.43 -22.35 -1.52
N LEU A 107 13.56 -22.06 -2.49
CA LEU A 107 13.39 -20.72 -3.04
C LEU A 107 13.02 -19.68 -1.98
N PRO A 108 13.56 -18.46 -2.11
CA PRO A 108 13.30 -17.37 -1.17
C PRO A 108 11.85 -16.90 -1.28
N THR A 109 11.30 -16.50 -0.15
CA THR A 109 10.00 -15.84 -0.07
C THR A 109 10.12 -14.33 -0.28
N HIS A 110 9.00 -13.64 -0.48
CA HIS A 110 8.94 -12.18 -0.46
C HIS A 110 9.66 -11.57 0.75
N ARG A 111 9.52 -12.19 1.94
CA ARG A 111 10.17 -11.72 3.17
C ARG A 111 11.69 -11.87 3.12
N ASP A 112 12.18 -12.93 2.52
CA ASP A 112 13.63 -13.18 2.39
C ASP A 112 14.27 -12.16 1.45
N TYR A 113 13.65 -11.86 0.31
CA TYR A 113 14.11 -10.82 -0.61
C TYR A 113 14.09 -9.43 0.05
N LEU A 114 12.98 -9.07 0.70
CA LEU A 114 12.90 -7.79 1.40
C LEU A 114 13.96 -7.68 2.49
N GLY A 115 14.13 -8.75 3.29
CA GLY A 115 15.16 -8.81 4.33
C GLY A 115 16.57 -8.68 3.78
N ALA A 116 16.87 -9.32 2.65
CA ALA A 116 18.16 -9.23 1.99
C ALA A 116 18.46 -7.80 1.50
N ILE A 117 17.50 -7.17 0.80
CA ILE A 117 17.68 -5.78 0.31
C ILE A 117 17.86 -4.81 1.49
N LEU A 118 17.05 -4.91 2.54
CA LEU A 118 17.19 -4.04 3.73
C LEU A 118 18.48 -4.35 4.50
N GLY A 119 18.96 -5.61 4.46
CA GLY A 119 20.26 -6.03 5.02
C GLY A 119 21.48 -5.32 4.40
N LEU A 120 21.34 -4.76 3.20
CA LEU A 120 22.34 -3.90 2.57
C LEU A 120 22.46 -2.51 3.24
N GLY A 121 21.71 -2.25 4.31
CA GLY A 121 21.69 -0.95 4.99
C GLY A 121 20.74 0.08 4.37
N LEU A 122 19.81 -0.37 3.52
CA LEU A 122 18.83 0.49 2.88
C LEU A 122 17.56 0.63 3.72
N GLU A 123 16.97 1.84 3.70
CA GLU A 123 15.67 2.07 4.32
C GLU A 123 14.53 1.44 3.50
N ARG A 124 13.43 1.12 4.17
CA ARG A 124 12.21 0.60 3.51
C ARG A 124 11.65 1.55 2.45
N SER A 125 11.91 2.84 2.59
CA SER A 125 11.53 3.90 1.64
C SER A 125 12.27 3.81 0.29
N CYS A 126 13.37 3.04 0.20
CA CYS A 126 14.09 2.80 -1.06
C CYS A 126 13.47 1.70 -1.91
N VAL A 127 12.54 0.89 -1.35
CA VAL A 127 12.00 -0.31 -1.97
C VAL A 127 10.48 -0.21 -2.08
N GLY A 128 9.99 -0.34 -3.28
CA GLY A 128 8.56 -0.41 -3.62
C GLY A 128 7.98 -1.80 -3.39
N ASP A 129 7.23 -2.27 -4.37
CA ASP A 129 6.66 -3.60 -4.34
C ASP A 129 7.66 -4.64 -4.86
N LEU A 130 7.60 -5.82 -4.27
CA LEU A 130 8.31 -7.01 -4.71
C LEU A 130 7.29 -7.97 -5.31
N LEU A 131 7.50 -8.41 -6.53
CA LEU A 131 6.56 -9.20 -7.31
C LEU A 131 7.15 -10.57 -7.62
N ALA A 132 6.48 -11.65 -7.20
CA ALA A 132 6.83 -12.99 -7.63
C ALA A 132 6.38 -13.20 -9.08
N ASP A 133 7.22 -13.82 -9.89
CA ASP A 133 6.82 -14.23 -11.24
C ASP A 133 5.85 -15.41 -11.15
N PRO A 134 4.65 -15.33 -11.75
CA PRO A 134 3.69 -16.44 -11.73
C PRO A 134 4.10 -17.61 -12.62
N GLU A 135 5.00 -17.40 -13.58
CA GLU A 135 5.47 -18.41 -14.54
C GLU A 135 6.84 -19.00 -14.14
N HIS A 136 7.62 -18.28 -13.32
CA HIS A 136 8.97 -18.69 -12.92
C HIS A 136 9.11 -18.53 -11.40
N GLU A 137 8.93 -19.61 -10.68
CA GLU A 137 8.93 -19.63 -9.20
C GLU A 137 10.24 -19.14 -8.58
N ASP A 138 11.36 -19.26 -9.29
CA ASP A 138 12.70 -18.82 -8.89
C ASP A 138 12.94 -17.32 -9.12
N THR A 139 11.99 -16.61 -9.74
CA THR A 139 12.17 -15.23 -10.18
C THR A 139 11.25 -14.27 -9.43
N PHE A 140 11.85 -13.17 -8.95
CA PHE A 140 11.19 -12.02 -8.36
C PHE A 140 11.59 -10.74 -9.08
N TYR A 141 10.70 -9.77 -9.05
CA TYR A 141 10.96 -8.42 -9.55
C TYR A 141 10.85 -7.42 -8.42
N ALA A 142 11.82 -6.52 -8.32
CA ALA A 142 11.83 -5.45 -7.35
C ALA A 142 11.66 -4.09 -8.03
N VAL A 143 10.69 -3.29 -7.56
CA VAL A 143 10.59 -1.88 -7.91
C VAL A 143 11.36 -1.10 -6.86
N ILE A 144 12.31 -0.29 -7.26
CA ILE A 144 13.25 0.41 -6.38
C ILE A 144 13.43 1.87 -6.81
N LEU A 145 14.01 2.70 -5.95
CA LEU A 145 14.43 4.04 -6.37
C LEU A 145 15.57 3.94 -7.39
N ALA A 146 15.49 4.71 -8.48
CA ALA A 146 16.46 4.68 -9.58
C ALA A 146 17.90 4.89 -9.11
N ASN A 147 18.13 5.80 -8.16
CA ASN A 147 19.45 6.09 -7.59
C ASN A 147 20.02 4.97 -6.69
N LYS A 148 19.30 3.86 -6.51
CA LYS A 148 19.74 2.68 -5.75
C LYS A 148 19.96 1.46 -6.62
N GLN A 149 19.63 1.54 -7.91
CA GLN A 149 19.65 0.41 -8.83
C GLN A 149 21.04 -0.24 -8.93
N GLU A 150 22.05 0.54 -9.24
CA GLU A 150 23.42 0.03 -9.40
C GLU A 150 23.95 -0.62 -8.12
N PHE A 151 23.72 0.04 -6.97
CA PHE A 151 24.13 -0.48 -5.67
C PHE A 151 23.45 -1.82 -5.35
N ILE A 152 22.13 -1.90 -5.48
CA ILE A 152 21.40 -3.14 -5.17
C ILE A 152 21.79 -4.23 -6.18
N ASN A 153 21.94 -3.89 -7.45
CA ASN A 153 22.34 -4.86 -8.49
C ASN A 153 23.74 -5.45 -8.24
N ALA A 154 24.66 -4.68 -7.67
CA ALA A 154 26.00 -5.14 -7.35
C ALA A 154 26.06 -5.98 -6.06
N GLU A 155 25.30 -5.58 -5.02
CA GLU A 155 25.46 -6.10 -3.68
C GLU A 155 24.46 -7.21 -3.30
N LEU A 156 23.32 -7.31 -3.99
CA LEU A 156 22.32 -8.33 -3.71
C LEU A 156 22.72 -9.68 -4.32
N THR A 157 23.51 -10.44 -3.59
CA THR A 157 24.03 -11.75 -4.04
C THR A 157 23.33 -12.94 -3.40
N GLY A 158 22.41 -12.72 -2.44
CA GLY A 158 21.70 -13.80 -1.78
C GLY A 158 20.41 -13.34 -1.11
N ALA A 159 19.46 -14.26 -0.97
CA ALA A 159 18.24 -14.09 -0.20
C ALA A 159 17.85 -15.42 0.47
N GLY A 160 17.55 -15.41 1.76
CA GLY A 160 17.32 -16.63 2.53
C GLY A 160 18.55 -17.55 2.51
N HIS A 161 18.39 -18.72 1.92
CA HIS A 161 19.47 -19.71 1.77
C HIS A 161 19.94 -19.85 0.31
N CYS A 162 19.45 -19.00 -0.59
CA CYS A 162 19.76 -19.07 -2.01
C CYS A 162 20.76 -18.00 -2.43
N THR A 163 21.59 -18.32 -3.44
CA THR A 163 22.28 -17.32 -4.22
C THR A 163 21.28 -16.60 -5.11
N VAL A 164 21.42 -15.31 -5.29
CA VAL A 164 20.56 -14.49 -6.14
C VAL A 164 21.41 -13.79 -7.19
N HIS A 165 20.99 -13.89 -8.44
CA HIS A 165 21.51 -13.07 -9.51
C HIS A 165 20.50 -11.98 -9.86
N THR A 166 20.98 -10.76 -9.95
CA THR A 166 20.17 -9.60 -10.28
C THR A 166 20.49 -9.10 -11.68
N ALA A 167 19.49 -8.59 -12.37
CA ALA A 167 19.63 -7.93 -13.66
C ALA A 167 18.76 -6.66 -13.69
N CYS A 168 19.34 -5.56 -14.18
CA CYS A 168 18.59 -4.34 -14.45
C CYS A 168 17.70 -4.57 -15.67
N ILE A 169 16.44 -4.16 -15.57
CA ILE A 169 15.47 -4.21 -16.68
C ILE A 169 14.81 -2.86 -16.86
N ASP A 170 14.39 -2.55 -18.09
CA ASP A 170 13.79 -1.24 -18.41
C ASP A 170 12.33 -1.14 -17.98
N ALA A 171 11.62 -2.27 -17.93
CA ALA A 171 10.23 -2.32 -17.54
C ALA A 171 9.85 -3.68 -16.93
N LEU A 172 8.81 -3.71 -16.10
CA LEU A 172 8.23 -4.96 -15.62
C LEU A 172 7.57 -5.72 -16.79
N PRO A 173 7.66 -7.06 -16.81
CA PRO A 173 6.88 -7.88 -17.74
C PRO A 173 5.38 -7.54 -17.65
N ALA A 174 4.69 -7.47 -18.79
CA ALA A 174 3.28 -7.08 -18.87
C ALA A 174 2.38 -7.89 -17.92
N ARG A 175 2.63 -9.21 -17.83
CA ARG A 175 1.92 -10.13 -16.90
C ARG A 175 1.97 -9.75 -15.42
N LEU A 176 2.96 -8.93 -15.03
CA LEU A 176 3.12 -8.45 -13.64
C LEU A 176 2.54 -7.04 -13.47
N ALA A 177 2.58 -6.23 -14.53
CA ALA A 177 2.04 -4.88 -14.54
C ALA A 177 0.52 -4.87 -14.59
N GLU A 178 -0.08 -5.91 -15.17
CA GLU A 178 -1.52 -6.09 -15.16
C GLU A 178 -2.02 -6.28 -13.72
N SER A 179 -3.06 -5.57 -13.38
CA SER A 179 -3.70 -5.71 -12.06
C SER A 179 -4.11 -7.17 -11.91
N ARG A 180 -3.55 -7.88 -10.94
CA ARG A 180 -4.08 -9.19 -10.57
C ARG A 180 -5.56 -9.01 -10.29
N GLU A 181 -6.42 -9.66 -11.06
CA GLU A 181 -7.85 -9.71 -10.75
C GLU A 181 -8.00 -10.29 -9.35
N ARG A 182 -8.18 -9.39 -8.39
CA ARG A 182 -8.42 -9.79 -7.00
C ARG A 182 -9.83 -10.34 -6.95
N THR A 183 -9.99 -11.56 -6.49
CA THR A 183 -11.31 -12.17 -6.36
C THR A 183 -12.16 -11.34 -5.41
N LEU A 184 -13.12 -10.64 -5.98
CA LEU A 184 -14.08 -9.84 -5.23
C LEU A 184 -15.03 -10.80 -4.51
N GLN A 185 -15.09 -10.71 -3.20
CA GLN A 185 -16.00 -11.47 -2.35
C GLN A 185 -17.16 -10.57 -1.93
N GLU A 186 -18.35 -11.14 -1.84
CA GLU A 186 -19.55 -10.44 -1.40
C GLU A 186 -20.09 -11.02 -0.10
N ALA A 187 -20.56 -10.17 0.77
CA ALA A 187 -21.24 -10.57 1.99
C ALA A 187 -22.32 -9.58 2.40
N THR A 188 -23.12 -9.96 3.38
CA THR A 188 -24.10 -9.04 3.99
C THR A 188 -23.82 -8.86 5.47
N VAL A 189 -23.86 -7.63 5.95
CA VAL A 189 -23.62 -7.28 7.35
C VAL A 189 -24.83 -6.54 7.95
N PRO A 190 -25.12 -6.69 9.24
CA PRO A 190 -26.22 -5.99 9.88
C PRO A 190 -25.96 -4.48 10.03
N SER A 191 -24.70 -4.08 10.05
CA SER A 191 -24.24 -2.69 10.15
C SER A 191 -22.79 -2.56 9.73
N LEU A 192 -22.31 -1.33 9.48
CA LEU A 192 -20.92 -1.03 9.13
C LEU A 192 -19.99 -0.99 10.36
N ARG A 193 -20.36 -1.60 11.48
CA ARG A 193 -19.46 -1.75 12.62
C ARG A 193 -18.27 -2.61 12.23
N ALA A 194 -17.10 -2.22 12.69
CA ALA A 194 -15.85 -2.91 12.35
C ALA A 194 -15.87 -4.40 12.73
N ASP A 195 -16.47 -4.76 13.90
CA ASP A 195 -16.62 -6.15 14.31
C ASP A 195 -17.49 -6.98 13.33
N ALA A 196 -18.53 -6.38 12.76
CA ALA A 196 -19.42 -7.04 11.85
C ALA A 196 -18.79 -7.20 10.45
N VAL A 197 -18.13 -6.15 9.96
CA VAL A 197 -17.42 -6.15 8.67
C VAL A 197 -16.23 -7.13 8.73
N LEU A 198 -15.42 -7.06 9.79
CA LEU A 198 -14.29 -7.97 10.00
C LEU A 198 -14.75 -9.44 10.11
N ALA A 199 -15.85 -9.72 10.81
CA ALA A 199 -16.40 -11.07 10.90
C ALA A 199 -16.77 -11.63 9.51
N ALA A 200 -17.33 -10.79 8.64
CA ALA A 200 -17.63 -11.18 7.26
C ALA A 200 -16.35 -11.45 6.45
N MET A 201 -15.35 -10.57 6.53
CA MET A 201 -14.06 -10.71 5.84
C MET A 201 -13.30 -11.97 6.26
N LEU A 202 -13.35 -12.31 7.56
CA LEU A 202 -12.67 -13.48 8.12
C LEU A 202 -13.51 -14.76 8.09
N HIS A 203 -14.71 -14.71 7.55
CA HIS A 203 -15.67 -15.83 7.59
C HIS A 203 -15.83 -16.43 9.00
N THR A 204 -15.97 -15.56 10.02
CA THR A 204 -16.01 -15.95 11.43
C THR A 204 -17.17 -15.29 12.18
N SER A 205 -17.32 -15.60 13.48
CA SER A 205 -18.32 -14.95 14.32
C SER A 205 -17.91 -13.53 14.72
N ARG A 206 -18.88 -12.67 14.99
CA ARG A 206 -18.63 -11.31 15.52
C ARG A 206 -17.88 -11.33 16.86
N THR A 207 -18.13 -12.33 17.70
CA THR A 207 -17.40 -12.52 18.96
C THR A 207 -15.92 -12.74 18.68
N ARG A 208 -15.59 -13.62 17.73
CA ARG A 208 -14.21 -13.89 17.35
C ARG A 208 -13.53 -12.68 16.71
N ALA A 209 -14.23 -11.93 15.87
CA ALA A 209 -13.72 -10.68 15.30
C ALA A 209 -13.44 -9.63 16.41
N ALA A 210 -14.34 -9.51 17.39
CA ALA A 210 -14.14 -8.62 18.54
C ALA A 210 -12.93 -9.04 19.41
N GLU A 211 -12.66 -10.32 19.56
CA GLU A 211 -11.45 -10.84 20.24
C GLU A 211 -10.16 -10.40 19.52
N TYR A 212 -10.11 -10.47 18.19
CA TYR A 212 -8.97 -9.94 17.43
C TYR A 212 -8.75 -8.45 17.67
N ILE A 213 -9.83 -7.67 17.71
CA ILE A 213 -9.78 -6.23 17.98
C ILE A 213 -9.29 -5.96 19.40
N ALA A 214 -9.89 -6.61 20.40
CA ALA A 214 -9.52 -6.47 21.80
C ALA A 214 -8.05 -6.88 22.08
N ALA A 215 -7.54 -7.87 21.35
CA ALA A 215 -6.14 -8.30 21.42
C ALA A 215 -5.17 -7.34 20.71
N GLY A 216 -5.63 -6.20 20.16
CA GLY A 216 -4.79 -5.24 19.44
C GLY A 216 -4.18 -5.79 18.15
N ARG A 217 -4.84 -6.78 17.52
CA ARG A 217 -4.35 -7.46 16.32
C ARG A 217 -4.91 -6.88 15.02
N VAL A 218 -5.79 -5.90 15.11
CA VAL A 218 -6.49 -5.31 13.96
C VAL A 218 -6.13 -3.84 13.79
N GLU A 219 -5.78 -3.48 12.59
CA GLU A 219 -5.59 -2.10 12.15
C GLU A 219 -6.56 -1.77 11.01
N ILE A 220 -7.02 -0.53 10.96
CA ILE A 220 -7.70 0.04 9.79
C ILE A 220 -6.83 1.17 9.26
N ASN A 221 -6.44 1.07 7.97
CA ASN A 221 -5.59 2.06 7.31
C ASN A 221 -4.29 2.32 8.11
N HIS A 222 -3.64 1.24 8.58
CA HIS A 222 -2.43 1.25 9.39
C HIS A 222 -2.56 1.91 10.78
N LEU A 223 -3.77 2.18 11.24
CA LEU A 223 -4.03 2.67 12.58
C LEU A 223 -4.68 1.58 13.43
N PRO A 224 -4.22 1.37 14.67
CA PRO A 224 -4.82 0.38 15.55
C PRO A 224 -6.32 0.64 15.75
N LEU A 225 -7.13 -0.39 15.47
CA LEU A 225 -8.56 -0.36 15.73
C LEU A 225 -8.80 -0.53 17.24
N LYS A 226 -9.27 0.53 17.89
CA LYS A 226 -9.43 0.56 19.35
C LYS A 226 -10.76 0.03 19.83
N ALA A 227 -11.82 0.18 19.04
CA ALA A 227 -13.16 -0.19 19.44
C ALA A 227 -13.90 -0.99 18.36
N ALA A 228 -14.48 -2.11 18.76
CA ALA A 228 -15.21 -3.00 17.86
C ALA A 228 -16.45 -2.32 17.18
N HIS A 229 -16.96 -1.25 17.78
CA HIS A 229 -18.11 -0.51 17.26
C HIS A 229 -17.75 0.63 16.32
N GLU A 230 -16.46 0.88 16.04
CA GLU A 230 -16.05 1.88 15.06
C GLU A 230 -16.69 1.59 13.70
N THR A 231 -17.01 2.65 12.96
CA THR A 231 -17.63 2.53 11.64
C THR A 231 -16.55 2.23 10.59
N ALA A 232 -16.79 1.22 9.78
CA ALA A 232 -16.01 0.94 8.57
C ALA A 232 -16.58 1.76 7.38
N TYR A 233 -15.68 2.18 6.50
CA TYR A 233 -15.99 2.99 5.32
C TYR A 233 -15.50 2.29 4.05
N ALA A 234 -16.09 2.64 2.91
CA ALA A 234 -15.57 2.19 1.62
C ALA A 234 -14.09 2.56 1.47
N ALA A 235 -13.33 1.69 0.83
CA ALA A 235 -11.89 1.76 0.66
C ALA A 235 -11.03 1.52 1.93
N ASP A 236 -11.62 1.30 3.11
CA ASP A 236 -10.86 0.93 4.32
C ASP A 236 -10.08 -0.38 4.11
N ILE A 237 -8.84 -0.37 4.57
CA ILE A 237 -7.95 -1.54 4.55
C ILE A 237 -7.84 -2.08 5.99
N PHE A 238 -8.35 -3.28 6.19
CA PHE A 238 -8.23 -4.01 7.44
C PHE A 238 -6.98 -4.89 7.40
N THR A 239 -6.04 -4.66 8.31
CA THR A 239 -4.87 -5.52 8.51
C THR A 239 -5.06 -6.33 9.78
N VAL A 240 -5.05 -7.65 9.68
CA VAL A 240 -5.21 -8.56 10.82
C VAL A 240 -3.92 -9.35 11.00
N ARG A 241 -3.22 -9.10 12.09
CA ARG A 241 -1.93 -9.73 12.38
C ARG A 241 -2.06 -11.26 12.43
N GLY A 242 -1.28 -11.92 11.59
CA GLY A 242 -1.25 -13.38 11.47
C GLY A 242 -2.39 -13.99 10.64
N VAL A 243 -3.20 -13.15 9.95
CA VAL A 243 -4.27 -13.61 9.06
C VAL A 243 -4.14 -13.02 7.65
N GLY A 244 -3.98 -11.70 7.52
CA GLY A 244 -3.84 -11.04 6.22
C GLY A 244 -4.40 -9.63 6.19
N ARG A 245 -4.45 -9.08 4.97
CA ARG A 245 -4.98 -7.75 4.68
C ARG A 245 -6.23 -7.89 3.81
N PHE A 246 -7.24 -7.08 4.10
CA PHE A 246 -8.51 -7.06 3.39
C PHE A 246 -8.89 -5.62 3.06
N LYS A 247 -9.38 -5.38 1.85
CA LYS A 247 -9.92 -4.06 1.47
C LYS A 247 -11.43 -4.14 1.33
N LEU A 248 -12.14 -3.26 2.01
CA LEU A 248 -13.57 -3.05 1.81
C LEU A 248 -13.76 -2.26 0.51
N ALA A 249 -14.01 -2.96 -0.58
CA ALA A 249 -14.02 -2.37 -1.92
C ALA A 249 -15.24 -1.44 -2.11
N ALA A 250 -16.43 -1.91 -1.71
CA ALA A 250 -17.65 -1.12 -1.83
C ALA A 250 -18.67 -1.48 -0.74
N ILE A 251 -19.57 -0.55 -0.50
CA ILE A 251 -20.74 -0.70 0.35
C ILE A 251 -21.97 -0.51 -0.52
N GLY A 252 -22.78 -1.56 -0.64
CA GLY A 252 -24.00 -1.57 -1.47
C GLY A 252 -25.25 -1.20 -0.70
N GLY A 253 -26.37 -1.36 -1.36
CA GLY A 253 -27.69 -1.14 -0.78
C GLY A 253 -28.07 -2.17 0.29
N LYS A 254 -29.30 -2.07 0.78
CA LYS A 254 -29.84 -2.99 1.77
C LYS A 254 -30.55 -4.19 1.12
N SER A 255 -30.39 -5.35 1.71
CA SER A 255 -31.13 -6.55 1.38
C SER A 255 -32.59 -6.47 1.91
N ARG A 256 -33.44 -7.40 1.47
CA ARG A 256 -34.82 -7.52 1.98
C ARG A 256 -34.91 -7.71 3.52
N LYS A 257 -33.83 -8.15 4.17
CA LYS A 257 -33.70 -8.34 5.62
C LYS A 257 -32.99 -7.18 6.31
N ASP A 258 -32.97 -6.00 5.69
CA ASP A 258 -32.33 -4.76 6.18
C ASP A 258 -30.81 -4.90 6.45
N ARG A 259 -30.13 -5.84 5.79
CA ARG A 259 -28.67 -6.03 5.89
C ARG A 259 -27.99 -5.30 4.72
N LEU A 260 -26.84 -4.69 4.99
CA LEU A 260 -26.03 -4.00 3.98
C LEU A 260 -25.21 -5.01 3.20
N PHE A 261 -25.19 -4.87 1.88
CA PHE A 261 -24.24 -5.58 1.03
C PHE A 261 -22.86 -4.92 1.15
N ILE A 262 -21.84 -5.72 1.24
CA ILE A 262 -20.43 -5.28 1.17
C ILE A 262 -19.71 -6.16 0.16
N SER A 263 -18.77 -5.55 -0.58
CA SER A 263 -17.80 -6.27 -1.38
C SER A 263 -16.40 -5.99 -0.88
N PHE A 264 -15.55 -6.99 -0.81
CA PHE A 264 -14.19 -6.90 -0.31
C PHE A 264 -13.30 -7.91 -1.02
N TYR A 265 -11.99 -7.72 -0.91
CA TYR A 265 -11.01 -8.72 -1.36
C TYR A 265 -9.85 -8.82 -0.36
N GLN A 266 -9.19 -9.96 -0.38
CA GLN A 266 -7.96 -10.22 0.36
C GLN A 266 -6.74 -9.92 -0.55
N TYR A 267 -5.72 -9.30 0.03
CA TYR A 267 -4.46 -9.02 -0.66
C TYR A 267 -3.60 -10.26 -0.79
#